data_bd1a9fe4dedc0a16395aa7cebc9ac21e
#
_entry.id   bd1a9fe4dedc0a16395aa7cebc9ac21e
#
_cell.length_a   1.000
_cell.length_b   1.000
_cell.length_c   1.000
_cell.angle_alpha   90.00
_cell.angle_beta   90.00
_cell.angle_gamma   90.00
#
_symmetry.space_group_name_H-M   'P 1'
#
loop_
_entity.id
_entity.type
_entity.pdbx_description
1 polymer ?
#
loop_
_entity_poly.entity_id
_entity_poly.type
_entity_poly.pdbx_seq_one_letter_code
_entity_poly.pdbx_strand_id
1 'polypeptide(L)'
;CPMTDLTPREIVSELDRFVIGQKDAKRAVAVALRNRWRRKQLADDLRDEVYPKNILMIGPTGVGKTEISRRLAKLAHAPFLKVEATKFTEVGYVGRDVEQIIRDLVDSAILQQRATMREEVKARAEAAAEDRVIEAIAGSDAREQTREMFRKKLRGGLLDDHEIELEMADTANPMSMFEIPGQPGQNMGMMNLGDMFGKAFGGRTTRRKLKVRDSYDVLIGEEADKLLDDEKVTKAALEAVEQNGIVFLDE
;
A
#
# COMPACT_ATOMS: atom_id res chain seq x y z
N CYS A 1 -1.55 9.98 -16.64
CA CYS A 1 -3.03 10.02 -16.73
C CYS A 1 -3.58 8.93 -15.85
N PRO A 2 -4.52 9.23 -14.98
CA PRO A 2 -5.19 8.16 -14.25
C PRO A 2 -5.90 7.25 -15.25
N MET A 3 -5.60 5.94 -15.18
CA MET A 3 -6.16 4.92 -16.08
C MET A 3 -7.68 4.76 -15.99
N THR A 4 -8.32 5.53 -15.13
CA THR A 4 -9.78 5.60 -14.96
C THR A 4 -10.50 6.25 -16.16
N ASP A 5 -9.78 6.97 -17.01
CA ASP A 5 -10.37 7.65 -18.17
C ASP A 5 -10.36 6.81 -19.46
N LEU A 6 -9.85 5.59 -19.40
CA LEU A 6 -9.78 4.72 -20.57
C LEU A 6 -11.17 4.33 -21.08
N THR A 7 -11.30 4.37 -22.39
CA THR A 7 -12.49 3.83 -23.08
C THR A 7 -12.50 2.29 -23.00
N PRO A 8 -13.66 1.63 -23.18
CA PRO A 8 -13.71 0.16 -23.23
C PRO A 8 -12.76 -0.45 -24.27
N ARG A 9 -12.52 0.22 -25.40
CA ARG A 9 -11.58 -0.26 -26.43
C ARG A 9 -10.13 -0.22 -25.95
N GLU A 10 -9.75 0.84 -25.27
CA GLU A 10 -8.41 0.99 -24.68
C GLU A 10 -8.19 -0.03 -23.55
N ILE A 11 -9.21 -0.28 -22.74
CA ILE A 11 -9.15 -1.31 -21.70
C ILE A 11 -8.95 -2.69 -22.32
N VAL A 12 -9.69 -3.04 -23.37
CA VAL A 12 -9.50 -4.30 -24.11
C VAL A 12 -8.10 -4.39 -24.68
N SER A 13 -7.57 -3.30 -25.28
CA SER A 13 -6.20 -3.25 -25.81
C SER A 13 -5.16 -3.54 -24.73
N GLU A 14 -5.32 -2.98 -23.54
CA GLU A 14 -4.43 -3.28 -22.40
C GLU A 14 -4.55 -4.73 -21.94
N LEU A 15 -5.75 -5.29 -21.88
CA LEU A 15 -5.96 -6.70 -21.54
C LEU A 15 -5.36 -7.64 -22.58
N ASP A 16 -5.38 -7.27 -23.86
CA ASP A 16 -4.81 -8.05 -24.95
C ASP A 16 -3.29 -8.28 -24.82
N ARG A 17 -2.60 -7.42 -24.07
CA ARG A 17 -1.16 -7.58 -23.78
C ARG A 17 -0.85 -8.76 -22.89
N PHE A 18 -1.81 -9.22 -22.10
CA PHE A 18 -1.61 -10.21 -21.05
C PHE A 18 -2.49 -11.47 -21.20
N VAL A 19 -3.61 -11.35 -21.89
CA VAL A 19 -4.57 -12.42 -22.06
C VAL A 19 -4.82 -12.65 -23.55
N ILE A 20 -4.58 -13.85 -24.01
CA ILE A 20 -4.77 -14.24 -25.42
C ILE A 20 -6.23 -14.63 -25.65
N GLY A 21 -6.83 -14.13 -26.73
CA GLY A 21 -8.20 -14.45 -27.08
C GLY A 21 -9.24 -13.83 -26.14
N GLN A 22 -10.37 -14.53 -25.94
CA GLN A 22 -11.44 -14.15 -24.99
C GLN A 22 -12.02 -12.74 -25.26
N LYS A 23 -12.28 -12.42 -26.53
CA LYS A 23 -12.71 -11.07 -26.96
C LYS A 23 -13.99 -10.59 -26.27
N ASP A 24 -14.99 -11.47 -26.16
CA ASP A 24 -16.29 -11.12 -25.58
C ASP A 24 -16.18 -10.91 -24.07
N ALA A 25 -15.41 -11.76 -23.38
CA ALA A 25 -15.14 -11.61 -21.94
C ALA A 25 -14.40 -10.30 -21.64
N LYS A 26 -13.33 -9.99 -22.41
CA LYS A 26 -12.59 -8.75 -22.27
C LYS A 26 -13.48 -7.52 -22.48
N ARG A 27 -14.33 -7.56 -23.50
CA ARG A 27 -15.28 -6.47 -23.78
C ARG A 27 -16.28 -6.31 -22.63
N ALA A 28 -16.84 -7.39 -22.12
CA ALA A 28 -17.80 -7.35 -21.02
C ALA A 28 -17.20 -6.74 -19.76
N VAL A 29 -15.99 -7.17 -19.37
CA VAL A 29 -15.30 -6.60 -18.20
C VAL A 29 -14.86 -5.16 -18.42
N ALA A 30 -14.46 -4.80 -19.63
CA ALA A 30 -14.11 -3.43 -19.98
C ALA A 30 -15.32 -2.48 -19.87
N VAL A 31 -16.50 -2.92 -20.33
CA VAL A 31 -17.76 -2.17 -20.17
C VAL A 31 -18.13 -2.03 -18.70
N ALA A 32 -17.99 -3.10 -17.91
CA ALA A 32 -18.27 -3.06 -16.49
C ALA A 32 -17.35 -2.06 -15.75
N LEU A 33 -16.05 -2.04 -16.07
CA LEU A 33 -15.11 -1.06 -15.52
C LEU A 33 -15.49 0.38 -15.91
N ARG A 34 -15.86 0.60 -17.16
CA ARG A 34 -16.30 1.92 -17.63
C ARG A 34 -17.60 2.36 -16.94
N ASN A 35 -18.52 1.46 -16.71
CA ASN A 35 -19.74 1.75 -15.95
C ASN A 35 -19.47 2.15 -14.50
N ARG A 36 -18.47 1.54 -13.86
CA ARG A 36 -18.00 1.96 -12.52
C ARG A 36 -17.43 3.37 -12.55
N TRP A 37 -16.65 3.70 -13.57
CA TRP A 37 -16.14 5.06 -13.77
C TRP A 37 -17.29 6.06 -13.96
N ARG A 38 -18.28 5.73 -14.80
CA ARG A 38 -19.48 6.58 -15.00
C ARG A 38 -20.23 6.79 -13.67
N ARG A 39 -20.40 5.75 -12.88
CA ARG A 39 -21.03 5.84 -11.57
C ARG A 39 -20.35 6.87 -10.67
N LYS A 40 -19.03 6.94 -10.68
CA LYS A 40 -18.27 7.93 -9.90
C LYS A 40 -18.51 9.37 -10.33
N GLN A 41 -18.98 9.59 -11.54
CA GLN A 41 -19.30 10.94 -12.05
C GLN A 41 -20.72 11.40 -11.63
N LEU A 42 -21.50 10.52 -11.04
CA LEU A 42 -22.82 10.87 -10.52
C LEU A 42 -22.73 11.70 -9.23
N ALA A 43 -23.73 12.52 -8.99
CA ALA A 43 -23.89 13.17 -7.69
C ALA A 43 -24.07 12.12 -6.58
N ASP A 44 -23.72 12.47 -5.36
CA ASP A 44 -23.61 11.50 -4.25
C ASP A 44 -24.93 10.76 -3.98
N ASP A 45 -26.07 11.46 -4.03
CA ASP A 45 -27.40 10.90 -3.88
C ASP A 45 -27.73 9.84 -4.94
N LEU A 46 -27.42 10.12 -6.21
CA LEU A 46 -27.63 9.18 -7.30
C LEU A 46 -26.61 8.05 -7.30
N ARG A 47 -25.39 8.33 -6.88
CA ARG A 47 -24.31 7.32 -6.81
C ARG A 47 -24.68 6.22 -5.83
N ASP A 48 -25.31 6.56 -4.72
CA ASP A 48 -25.69 5.60 -3.69
C ASP A 48 -26.86 4.71 -4.11
N GLU A 49 -27.67 5.16 -5.06
CA GLU A 49 -28.77 4.36 -5.65
C GLU A 49 -28.31 3.42 -6.78
N VAL A 50 -27.14 3.68 -7.39
CA VAL A 50 -26.63 2.89 -8.51
C VAL A 50 -25.57 1.92 -8.04
N TYR A 51 -25.93 0.66 -7.84
CA TYR A 51 -24.97 -0.39 -7.42
C TYR A 51 -24.20 -0.96 -8.61
N PRO A 52 -22.88 -1.23 -8.45
CA PRO A 52 -22.13 -2.01 -9.42
C PRO A 52 -22.71 -3.43 -9.51
N LYS A 53 -22.85 -3.95 -10.72
CA LYS A 53 -23.33 -5.33 -10.93
C LYS A 53 -22.18 -6.32 -10.73
N ASN A 54 -22.51 -7.47 -10.15
CA ASN A 54 -21.61 -8.62 -10.11
C ASN A 54 -21.48 -9.23 -11.50
N ILE A 55 -20.32 -9.82 -11.76
CA ILE A 55 -20.00 -10.51 -13.03
C ILE A 55 -19.84 -11.98 -12.73
N LEU A 56 -20.60 -12.84 -13.40
CA LEU A 56 -20.40 -14.27 -13.38
C LEU A 56 -19.50 -14.66 -14.56
N MET A 57 -18.36 -15.28 -14.26
CA MET A 57 -17.41 -15.77 -15.26
C MET A 57 -17.52 -17.29 -15.35
N ILE A 58 -17.87 -17.81 -16.53
CA ILE A 58 -18.08 -19.23 -16.76
C ILE A 58 -17.07 -19.72 -17.80
N GLY A 59 -16.37 -20.81 -17.50
CA GLY A 59 -15.42 -21.42 -18.40
C GLY A 59 -14.54 -22.46 -17.70
N PRO A 60 -13.83 -23.30 -18.44
CA PRO A 60 -12.91 -24.27 -17.87
C PRO A 60 -11.73 -23.60 -17.17
N THR A 61 -11.04 -24.35 -16.32
CA THR A 61 -9.81 -23.90 -15.66
C THR A 61 -8.73 -23.57 -16.70
N GLY A 62 -7.94 -22.50 -16.46
CA GLY A 62 -6.82 -22.13 -17.31
C GLY A 62 -7.15 -21.25 -18.51
N VAL A 63 -8.41 -20.78 -18.67
CA VAL A 63 -8.81 -19.89 -19.77
C VAL A 63 -8.58 -18.41 -19.49
N GLY A 64 -8.01 -18.05 -18.33
CA GLY A 64 -7.64 -16.68 -18.00
C GLY A 64 -8.65 -15.90 -17.17
N LYS A 65 -9.65 -16.54 -16.58
CA LYS A 65 -10.67 -15.86 -15.74
C LYS A 65 -10.05 -15.03 -14.62
N THR A 66 -9.17 -15.61 -13.83
CA THR A 66 -8.48 -14.92 -12.72
C THR A 66 -7.57 -13.81 -13.23
N GLU A 67 -6.85 -14.06 -14.32
CA GLU A 67 -5.91 -13.08 -14.87
C GLU A 67 -6.63 -11.85 -15.43
N ILE A 68 -7.77 -12.03 -16.10
CA ILE A 68 -8.61 -10.91 -16.55
C ILE A 68 -9.04 -10.05 -15.36
N SER A 69 -9.53 -10.67 -14.29
CA SER A 69 -9.99 -9.95 -13.08
C SER A 69 -8.87 -9.20 -12.40
N ARG A 70 -7.71 -9.82 -12.26
CA ARG A 70 -6.52 -9.19 -11.65
C ARG A 70 -6.02 -8.00 -12.46
N ARG A 71 -5.92 -8.14 -13.79
CA ARG A 71 -5.49 -7.07 -14.68
C ARG A 71 -6.48 -5.91 -14.70
N LEU A 72 -7.78 -6.24 -14.68
CA LEU A 72 -8.83 -5.24 -14.58
C LEU A 72 -8.70 -4.42 -13.30
N ALA A 73 -8.48 -5.07 -12.17
CA ALA A 73 -8.28 -4.39 -10.89
C ALA A 73 -7.04 -3.48 -10.89
N LYS A 74 -5.94 -3.92 -11.51
CA LYS A 74 -4.74 -3.09 -11.70
C LYS A 74 -5.02 -1.87 -12.56
N LEU A 75 -5.72 -2.02 -13.67
CA LEU A 75 -6.12 -0.93 -14.55
C LEU A 75 -7.02 0.08 -13.85
N ALA A 76 -7.89 -0.39 -12.98
CA ALA A 76 -8.79 0.45 -12.18
C ALA A 76 -8.13 1.08 -10.95
N HIS A 77 -6.89 0.73 -10.62
CA HIS A 77 -6.26 1.03 -9.34
C HIS A 77 -7.15 0.65 -8.15
N ALA A 78 -7.87 -0.45 -8.29
CA ALA A 78 -8.84 -0.93 -7.31
C ALA A 78 -8.20 -1.91 -6.34
N PRO A 79 -8.58 -1.89 -5.06
CA PRO A 79 -8.28 -2.97 -4.14
C PRO A 79 -8.82 -4.30 -4.70
N PHE A 80 -8.00 -5.34 -4.67
CA PHE A 80 -8.35 -6.64 -5.24
C PHE A 80 -8.00 -7.76 -4.27
N LEU A 81 -8.92 -8.70 -4.11
CA LEU A 81 -8.71 -9.91 -3.35
C LEU A 81 -9.24 -11.12 -4.12
N LYS A 82 -8.41 -12.15 -4.27
CA LYS A 82 -8.84 -13.46 -4.73
C LYS A 82 -9.12 -14.34 -3.53
N VAL A 83 -10.29 -14.96 -3.51
CA VAL A 83 -10.78 -15.82 -2.44
C VAL A 83 -11.21 -17.16 -3.00
N GLU A 84 -10.80 -18.26 -2.38
CA GLU A 84 -11.32 -19.59 -2.66
C GLU A 84 -12.58 -19.82 -1.81
N ALA A 85 -13.73 -19.93 -2.47
CA ALA A 85 -15.03 -20.04 -1.79
C ALA A 85 -15.12 -21.28 -0.88
N THR A 86 -14.42 -22.36 -1.20
CA THR A 86 -14.36 -23.58 -0.42
C THR A 86 -13.74 -23.43 0.97
N LYS A 87 -12.95 -22.36 1.20
CA LYS A 87 -12.36 -22.05 2.51
C LYS A 87 -13.32 -21.37 3.47
N PHE A 88 -14.50 -20.97 2.99
CA PHE A 88 -15.54 -20.32 3.78
C PHE A 88 -16.72 -21.27 3.91
N THR A 89 -17.13 -21.57 5.14
CA THR A 89 -18.30 -22.41 5.42
C THR A 89 -19.42 -21.60 6.02
N GLU A 90 -20.63 -21.86 5.58
CA GLU A 90 -21.83 -21.42 6.28
C GLU A 90 -21.85 -22.08 7.67
N VAL A 91 -22.01 -21.28 8.71
CA VAL A 91 -22.37 -21.69 10.07
C VAL A 91 -21.43 -22.68 10.76
N GLY A 92 -20.50 -22.16 11.55
CA GLY A 92 -19.98 -22.88 12.76
C GLY A 92 -18.97 -24.01 12.53
N TYR A 93 -18.55 -24.30 11.32
CA TYR A 93 -17.50 -25.25 11.02
C TYR A 93 -16.17 -24.56 10.69
N VAL A 94 -15.06 -25.25 10.93
CA VAL A 94 -13.66 -24.85 10.73
C VAL A 94 -13.46 -24.20 9.37
N GLY A 95 -13.76 -22.91 9.27
CA GLY A 95 -13.60 -22.09 8.08
C GLY A 95 -13.44 -20.63 8.50
N ARG A 96 -12.81 -19.84 7.63
CA ARG A 96 -12.71 -18.40 7.87
C ARG A 96 -14.09 -17.78 7.78
N ASP A 97 -14.36 -16.85 8.67
CA ASP A 97 -15.53 -16.01 8.65
C ASP A 97 -15.61 -15.21 7.34
N VAL A 98 -16.78 -15.12 6.72
CA VAL A 98 -17.00 -14.36 5.48
C VAL A 98 -16.61 -12.89 5.67
N GLU A 99 -16.79 -12.33 6.85
CA GLU A 99 -16.37 -10.97 7.18
C GLU A 99 -14.84 -10.78 7.07
N GLN A 100 -14.06 -11.85 7.20
CA GLN A 100 -12.62 -11.79 7.01
C GLN A 100 -12.21 -11.38 5.59
N ILE A 101 -13.05 -11.67 4.58
CA ILE A 101 -12.84 -11.23 3.20
C ILE A 101 -12.74 -9.70 3.13
N ILE A 102 -13.66 -9.01 3.79
CA ILE A 102 -13.68 -7.55 3.79
C ILE A 102 -12.51 -6.99 4.59
N ARG A 103 -12.16 -7.60 5.72
CA ARG A 103 -10.98 -7.19 6.49
C ARG A 103 -9.70 -7.31 5.69
N ASP A 104 -9.48 -8.45 5.03
CA ASP A 104 -8.30 -8.68 4.18
C ASP A 104 -8.25 -7.69 3.01
N LEU A 105 -9.41 -7.36 2.42
CA LEU A 105 -9.51 -6.37 1.35
C LEU A 105 -9.15 -4.96 1.85
N VAL A 106 -9.63 -4.58 3.04
CA VAL A 106 -9.29 -3.29 3.67
C VAL A 106 -7.80 -3.22 3.99
N ASP A 107 -7.21 -4.27 4.55
CA ASP A 107 -5.78 -4.33 4.85
C ASP A 107 -4.94 -4.15 3.57
N SER A 108 -5.32 -4.84 2.49
CA SER A 108 -4.69 -4.67 1.18
C SER A 108 -4.84 -3.23 0.65
N ALA A 109 -6.00 -2.63 0.83
CA ALA A 109 -6.25 -1.24 0.41
C ALA A 109 -5.43 -0.23 1.23
N ILE A 110 -5.25 -0.44 2.53
CA ILE A 110 -4.41 0.39 3.39
C ILE A 110 -2.97 0.37 2.89
N LEU A 111 -2.42 -0.80 2.59
CA LEU A 111 -1.07 -0.93 2.04
C LEU A 111 -0.93 -0.21 0.69
N GLN A 112 -1.92 -0.35 -0.18
CA GLN A 112 -1.95 0.31 -1.49
C GLN A 112 -2.03 1.84 -1.36
N GLN A 113 -2.90 2.35 -0.50
CA GLN A 113 -3.04 3.79 -0.26
C GLN A 113 -1.79 4.38 0.38
N ARG A 114 -1.21 3.68 1.34
CA ARG A 114 0.05 4.10 1.96
C ARG A 114 1.18 4.19 0.94
N ALA A 115 1.32 3.22 0.05
CA ALA A 115 2.32 3.25 -1.02
C ALA A 115 2.11 4.43 -1.98
N THR A 116 0.87 4.71 -2.37
CA THR A 116 0.53 5.84 -3.23
C THR A 116 0.86 7.17 -2.55
N MET A 117 0.45 7.35 -1.30
CA MET A 117 0.72 8.58 -0.54
C MET A 117 2.21 8.77 -0.25
N ARG A 118 2.96 7.69 -0.03
CA ARG A 118 4.44 7.75 0.08
C ARG A 118 5.08 8.30 -1.18
N GLU A 119 4.62 7.86 -2.35
CA GLU A 119 5.14 8.36 -3.62
C GLU A 119 4.82 9.84 -3.82
N GLU A 120 3.65 10.31 -3.40
CA GLU A 120 3.25 11.72 -3.46
C GLU A 120 4.12 12.62 -2.58
N VAL A 121 4.58 12.14 -1.43
CA VAL A 121 5.43 12.91 -0.49
C VAL A 121 6.92 12.66 -0.69
N LYS A 122 7.31 11.84 -1.65
CA LYS A 122 8.69 11.40 -1.85
C LYS A 122 9.69 12.54 -2.00
N ALA A 123 9.39 13.51 -2.84
CA ALA A 123 10.27 14.66 -3.06
C ALA A 123 10.51 15.46 -1.76
N ARG A 124 9.49 15.62 -0.92
CA ARG A 124 9.61 16.27 0.39
C ARG A 124 10.40 15.42 1.36
N ALA A 125 10.19 14.11 1.34
CA ALA A 125 10.94 13.17 2.16
C ALA A 125 12.43 13.13 1.78
N GLU A 126 12.75 13.17 0.49
CA GLU A 126 14.12 13.26 -0.02
C GLU A 126 14.82 14.54 0.45
N ALA A 127 14.14 15.68 0.36
CA ALA A 127 14.67 16.94 0.84
C ALA A 127 14.94 16.93 2.36
N ALA A 128 14.01 16.40 3.14
CA ALA A 128 14.19 16.25 4.59
C ALA A 128 15.31 15.28 4.96
N ALA A 129 15.46 14.18 4.22
CA ALA A 129 16.56 13.24 4.41
C ALA A 129 17.92 13.88 4.09
N GLU A 130 18.02 14.65 3.00
CA GLU A 130 19.23 15.42 2.66
C GLU A 130 19.62 16.40 3.79
N ASP A 131 18.66 17.11 4.34
CA ASP A 131 18.88 18.03 5.46
C ASP A 131 19.39 17.31 6.72
N ARG A 132 18.88 16.13 7.03
CA ARG A 132 19.38 15.29 8.14
C ARG A 132 20.82 14.82 7.93
N VAL A 133 21.18 14.45 6.70
CA VAL A 133 22.56 14.07 6.36
C VAL A 133 23.49 15.26 6.50
N ILE A 134 23.09 16.44 6.03
CA ILE A 134 23.86 17.68 6.16
C ILE A 134 24.06 18.02 7.64
N GLU A 135 23.02 17.92 8.45
CA GLU A 135 23.12 18.16 9.89
C GLU A 135 24.08 17.17 10.58
N ALA A 136 24.07 15.90 10.20
CA ALA A 136 24.98 14.89 10.72
C ALA A 136 26.45 15.16 10.37
N ILE A 137 26.71 15.75 9.19
CA ILE A 137 28.07 16.08 8.73
C ILE A 137 28.56 17.41 9.31
N ALA A 138 27.74 18.44 9.24
CA ALA A 138 28.12 19.83 9.53
C ALA A 138 27.81 20.27 10.97
N GLY A 139 26.93 19.53 11.66
CA GLY A 139 26.38 19.92 12.96
C GLY A 139 25.12 20.77 12.84
N SER A 140 24.31 20.77 13.92
CA SER A 140 23.04 21.50 13.99
C SER A 140 23.19 23.03 13.86
N ASP A 141 24.33 23.55 14.30
CA ASP A 141 24.60 24.99 14.36
C ASP A 141 25.35 25.53 13.11
N ALA A 142 25.45 24.68 12.07
CA ALA A 142 26.16 25.06 10.84
C ALA A 142 25.48 26.24 10.14
N ARG A 143 26.27 27.20 9.69
CA ARG A 143 25.79 28.36 8.92
C ARG A 143 25.26 27.92 7.55
N GLU A 144 24.30 28.65 7.01
CA GLU A 144 23.67 28.31 5.72
C GLU A 144 24.69 28.14 4.57
N GLN A 145 25.70 28.95 4.52
CA GLN A 145 26.78 28.80 3.53
C GLN A 145 27.53 27.47 3.63
N THR A 146 27.73 26.99 4.85
CA THR A 146 28.36 25.68 5.11
C THR A 146 27.42 24.56 4.70
N ARG A 147 26.14 24.66 5.03
CA ARG A 147 25.11 23.71 4.64
C ARG A 147 25.01 23.59 3.12
N GLU A 148 24.99 24.71 2.41
CA GLU A 148 24.95 24.74 0.94
C GLU A 148 26.20 24.11 0.30
N MET A 149 27.38 24.34 0.88
CA MET A 149 28.61 23.71 0.43
C MET A 149 28.54 22.19 0.55
N PHE A 150 28.03 21.68 1.67
CA PHE A 150 27.85 20.23 1.86
C PHE A 150 26.78 19.66 0.96
N ARG A 151 25.67 20.40 0.73
CA ARG A 151 24.59 20.01 -0.20
C ARG A 151 25.13 19.79 -1.61
N LYS A 152 25.97 20.71 -2.09
CA LYS A 152 26.62 20.56 -3.41
C LYS A 152 27.54 19.33 -3.47
N LYS A 153 28.32 19.09 -2.42
CA LYS A 153 29.20 17.91 -2.34
C LYS A 153 28.41 16.59 -2.29
N LEU A 154 27.30 16.56 -1.56
CA LEU A 154 26.42 15.40 -1.48
C LEU A 154 25.79 15.07 -2.84
N ARG A 155 25.25 16.08 -3.52
CA ARG A 155 24.65 15.93 -4.85
C ARG A 155 25.67 15.56 -5.92
N GLY A 156 26.92 15.92 -5.71
CA GLY A 156 28.05 15.52 -6.56
C GLY A 156 28.64 14.14 -6.25
N GLY A 157 28.09 13.41 -5.24
CA GLY A 157 28.57 12.07 -4.86
C GLY A 157 29.91 12.05 -4.13
N LEU A 158 30.47 13.21 -3.78
CA LEU A 158 31.78 13.31 -3.15
C LEU A 158 31.84 12.82 -1.70
N LEU A 159 30.68 12.66 -1.09
CA LEU A 159 30.53 12.26 0.32
C LEU A 159 29.86 10.89 0.48
N ASP A 160 29.64 10.15 -0.59
CA ASP A 160 28.91 8.88 -0.58
C ASP A 160 29.50 7.84 0.38
N ASP A 161 30.82 7.76 0.45
CA ASP A 161 31.54 6.83 1.34
C ASP A 161 31.85 7.42 2.73
N HIS A 162 31.45 8.66 2.99
CA HIS A 162 31.65 9.29 4.29
C HIS A 162 30.77 8.62 5.34
N GLU A 163 31.34 8.28 6.50
CA GLU A 163 30.57 7.73 7.62
C GLU A 163 29.93 8.85 8.43
N ILE A 164 28.65 8.71 8.69
CA ILE A 164 27.89 9.61 9.54
C ILE A 164 27.22 8.84 10.68
N GLU A 165 27.03 9.51 11.79
CA GLU A 165 26.28 8.99 12.93
C GLU A 165 24.89 9.62 12.93
N LEU A 166 23.87 8.77 12.86
CA LEU A 166 22.47 9.20 12.78
C LEU A 166 21.65 8.56 13.90
N GLU A 167 20.75 9.35 14.44
CA GLU A 167 19.65 8.84 15.26
C GLU A 167 18.55 8.35 14.32
N MET A 168 18.30 7.04 14.37
CA MET A 168 17.30 6.38 13.55
C MET A 168 16.26 5.70 14.42
N ALA A 169 15.03 5.61 13.93
CA ALA A 169 13.99 4.84 14.60
C ALA A 169 14.44 3.38 14.76
N ASP A 170 14.29 2.84 15.96
CA ASP A 170 14.61 1.44 16.21
C ASP A 170 13.54 0.56 15.56
N THR A 171 13.89 -0.04 14.42
CA THR A 171 13.07 -1.02 13.71
C THR A 171 13.27 -2.44 14.22
N ALA A 172 14.02 -2.63 15.31
CA ALA A 172 14.16 -3.93 15.94
C ALA A 172 12.77 -4.42 16.36
N ASN A 173 12.31 -5.46 15.69
CA ASN A 173 11.03 -6.11 15.94
C ASN A 173 10.87 -6.39 17.45
N PRO A 174 9.86 -5.84 18.11
CA PRO A 174 9.59 -6.19 19.51
C PRO A 174 9.23 -7.67 19.67
N MET A 175 8.92 -8.37 18.58
CA MET A 175 8.56 -9.79 18.58
C MET A 175 9.73 -10.74 18.82
N SER A 176 10.97 -10.35 18.57
CA SER A 176 12.12 -11.23 18.84
C SER A 176 12.51 -11.32 20.31
N MET A 177 11.94 -10.47 21.16
CA MET A 177 12.19 -10.50 22.61
C MET A 177 11.20 -11.37 23.41
N PHE A 178 10.16 -11.88 22.77
CA PHE A 178 9.13 -12.70 23.43
C PHE A 178 9.07 -14.16 22.96
N GLU A 179 10.12 -14.69 22.35
CA GLU A 179 10.29 -16.15 22.33
C GLU A 179 10.75 -16.64 23.71
N ILE A 180 9.81 -16.71 24.63
CA ILE A 180 9.96 -17.55 25.81
C ILE A 180 9.64 -18.97 25.37
N PRO A 181 10.62 -19.90 25.39
CA PRO A 181 10.33 -21.29 25.07
C PRO A 181 9.47 -21.88 26.18
N GLY A 182 8.21 -22.18 25.90
CA GLY A 182 7.47 -23.07 26.73
C GLY A 182 6.10 -22.70 27.27
N GLN A 183 5.22 -22.02 26.51
CA GLN A 183 3.79 -22.14 26.78
C GLN A 183 2.93 -21.96 25.55
N PRO A 184 2.25 -23.01 25.09
CA PRO A 184 1.22 -22.88 24.06
C PRO A 184 -0.11 -22.54 24.74
N GLY A 185 -0.69 -21.41 24.32
CA GLY A 185 -2.10 -21.14 24.58
C GLY A 185 -2.39 -20.01 25.53
N GLN A 186 -2.62 -18.84 24.95
CA GLN A 186 -3.79 -18.01 25.27
C GLN A 186 -3.87 -16.86 24.26
N ASN A 187 -4.77 -17.03 23.30
CA ASN A 187 -5.25 -16.03 22.38
C ASN A 187 -6.18 -15.09 23.16
N MET A 188 -5.63 -14.17 23.93
CA MET A 188 -6.41 -13.10 24.55
C MET A 188 -5.68 -11.77 24.40
N GLY A 189 -6.24 -10.89 23.59
CA GLY A 189 -5.95 -9.47 23.65
C GLY A 189 -4.84 -8.92 22.76
N MET A 190 -4.51 -9.54 21.61
CA MET A 190 -3.47 -9.01 20.70
C MET A 190 -3.80 -7.68 20.03
N MET A 191 -5.06 -7.27 20.00
CA MET A 191 -5.45 -5.98 19.36
C MET A 191 -5.15 -4.75 20.22
N ASN A 192 -5.13 -4.87 21.54
CA ASN A 192 -4.85 -3.73 22.43
C ASN A 192 -3.39 -3.61 22.88
N LEU A 193 -2.61 -4.70 22.79
CA LEU A 193 -1.20 -4.63 23.13
C LEU A 193 -0.38 -3.91 22.07
N GLY A 194 -0.68 -4.07 20.79
CA GLY A 194 0.01 -3.38 19.68
C GLY A 194 -0.10 -1.86 19.78
N ASP A 195 -1.28 -1.34 20.10
CA ASP A 195 -1.52 0.10 20.28
C ASP A 195 -0.92 0.64 21.59
N MET A 196 -0.97 -0.13 22.67
CA MET A 196 -0.33 0.27 23.94
C MET A 196 1.21 0.21 23.85
N PHE A 197 1.77 -0.79 23.19
CA PHE A 197 3.22 -0.89 22.96
C PHE A 197 3.70 0.11 21.92
N GLY A 198 2.94 0.40 20.88
CA GLY A 198 3.27 1.44 19.91
C GLY A 198 3.37 2.83 20.53
N LYS A 199 2.49 3.16 21.48
CA LYS A 199 2.55 4.43 22.25
C LYS A 199 3.59 4.44 23.36
N ALA A 200 3.91 3.29 23.97
CA ALA A 200 4.90 3.19 25.04
C ALA A 200 6.35 3.06 24.52
N PHE A 201 6.55 2.55 23.32
CA PHE A 201 7.87 2.36 22.69
C PHE A 201 8.08 3.23 21.45
N GLY A 202 7.10 4.04 21.05
CA GLY A 202 7.22 5.02 19.98
C GLY A 202 8.15 6.16 20.38
N GLY A 203 9.45 5.94 20.16
CA GLY A 203 10.45 6.96 20.45
C GLY A 203 11.84 6.43 20.79
N ARG A 204 12.07 5.13 20.78
CA ARG A 204 13.45 4.64 20.92
C ARG A 204 14.19 4.88 19.62
N THR A 205 15.09 5.86 19.66
CA THR A 205 16.08 6.09 18.62
C THR A 205 17.36 5.39 18.99
N THR A 206 17.96 4.70 18.04
CA THR A 206 19.31 4.14 18.16
C THR A 206 20.26 4.92 17.31
N ARG A 207 21.45 5.21 17.84
CA ARG A 207 22.54 5.81 17.05
C ARG A 207 23.21 4.73 16.22
N ARG A 208 23.26 4.95 14.91
CA ARG A 208 23.94 4.06 13.95
C ARG A 208 24.94 4.83 13.14
N LYS A 209 26.10 4.18 12.91
CA LYS A 209 27.10 4.64 11.94
C LYS A 209 26.82 4.00 10.59
N LEU A 210 26.60 4.83 9.58
CA LEU A 210 26.33 4.41 8.22
C LEU A 210 27.10 5.30 7.24
N LYS A 211 27.40 4.73 6.08
CA LYS A 211 27.84 5.55 4.95
C LYS A 211 26.69 6.40 4.44
N VAL A 212 27.01 7.59 3.96
CA VAL A 212 26.00 8.52 3.42
C VAL A 212 25.10 7.85 2.38
N ARG A 213 25.68 7.12 1.42
CA ARG A 213 24.89 6.41 0.39
C ARG A 213 23.91 5.40 0.96
N ASP A 214 24.25 4.72 2.05
CA ASP A 214 23.43 3.68 2.67
C ASP A 214 22.36 4.29 3.61
N SER A 215 22.55 5.54 4.04
CA SER A 215 21.65 6.23 4.94
C SER A 215 20.40 6.77 4.26
N TYR A 216 20.47 7.12 2.97
CA TYR A 216 19.39 7.79 2.26
C TYR A 216 18.09 6.99 2.21
N ASP A 217 18.14 5.73 1.83
CA ASP A 217 16.93 4.89 1.70
C ASP A 217 16.17 4.79 3.03
N VAL A 218 16.90 4.61 4.12
CA VAL A 218 16.30 4.53 5.45
C VAL A 218 15.73 5.86 5.90
N LEU A 219 16.48 6.95 5.70
CA LEU A 219 16.05 8.29 6.08
C LEU A 219 14.86 8.78 5.27
N ILE A 220 14.84 8.53 3.97
CA ILE A 220 13.70 8.85 3.09
C ILE A 220 12.46 8.08 3.56
N GLY A 221 12.61 6.80 3.91
CA GLY A 221 11.51 6.01 4.46
C GLY A 221 10.95 6.59 5.75
N GLU A 222 11.81 6.96 6.69
CA GLU A 222 11.41 7.58 7.97
C GLU A 222 10.72 8.93 7.75
N GLU A 223 11.29 9.79 6.90
CA GLU A 223 10.72 11.11 6.62
C GLU A 223 9.39 11.02 5.88
N ALA A 224 9.25 10.06 4.94
CA ALA A 224 7.98 9.80 4.28
C ALA A 224 6.91 9.36 5.28
N ASP A 225 7.24 8.46 6.21
CA ASP A 225 6.31 8.01 7.24
C ASP A 225 5.85 9.14 8.18
N LYS A 226 6.72 10.08 8.50
CA LYS A 226 6.36 11.28 9.28
C LYS A 226 5.37 12.21 8.54
N LEU A 227 5.42 12.22 7.21
CA LEU A 227 4.54 13.04 6.37
C LEU A 227 3.19 12.38 6.11
N LEU A 228 3.04 11.09 6.43
CA LEU A 228 1.79 10.36 6.27
C LEU A 228 0.91 10.54 7.51
N ASP A 229 -0.38 10.75 7.24
CA ASP A 229 -1.45 10.75 8.25
C ASP A 229 -2.20 9.42 8.16
N ASP A 230 -2.05 8.57 9.17
CA ASP A 230 -2.66 7.24 9.21
C ASP A 230 -4.19 7.28 9.16
N GLU A 231 -4.81 8.30 9.72
CA GLU A 231 -6.27 8.48 9.63
C GLU A 231 -6.71 8.75 8.20
N LYS A 232 -5.98 9.61 7.47
CA LYS A 232 -6.24 9.88 6.06
C LYS A 232 -6.01 8.65 5.19
N VAL A 233 -4.96 7.88 5.46
CA VAL A 233 -4.68 6.62 4.76
C VAL A 233 -5.84 5.64 4.96
N THR A 234 -6.27 5.44 6.20
CA THR A 234 -7.37 4.53 6.54
C THR A 234 -8.68 4.95 5.90
N LYS A 235 -9.01 6.24 5.97
CA LYS A 235 -10.24 6.78 5.36
C LYS A 235 -10.23 6.59 3.85
N ALA A 236 -9.13 6.89 3.18
CA ALA A 236 -8.99 6.70 1.74
C ALA A 236 -9.06 5.22 1.34
N ALA A 237 -8.50 4.32 2.16
CA ALA A 237 -8.57 2.89 1.95
C ALA A 237 -10.01 2.36 2.08
N LEU A 238 -10.74 2.77 3.10
CA LEU A 238 -12.15 2.40 3.28
C LEU A 238 -13.00 2.87 2.10
N GLU A 239 -12.87 4.12 1.67
CA GLU A 239 -13.56 4.65 0.51
C GLU A 239 -13.20 3.87 -0.77
N ALA A 240 -11.93 3.54 -0.97
CA ALA A 240 -11.49 2.74 -2.10
C ALA A 240 -12.10 1.34 -2.10
N VAL A 241 -12.23 0.70 -0.95
CA VAL A 241 -12.88 -0.62 -0.82
C VAL A 241 -14.37 -0.52 -1.10
N GLU A 242 -15.07 0.41 -0.48
CA GLU A 242 -16.51 0.57 -0.62
C GLU A 242 -16.93 0.91 -2.05
N GLN A 243 -16.20 1.80 -2.70
CA GLN A 243 -16.57 2.31 -4.02
C GLN A 243 -15.92 1.54 -5.18
N ASN A 244 -14.78 0.91 -4.97
CA ASN A 244 -13.96 0.35 -6.07
C ASN A 244 -13.46 -1.07 -5.81
N GLY A 245 -13.58 -1.60 -4.60
CA GLY A 245 -13.07 -2.92 -4.25
C GLY A 245 -13.60 -4.01 -5.17
N ILE A 246 -12.75 -4.96 -5.51
CA ILE A 246 -13.10 -6.12 -6.34
C ILE A 246 -12.70 -7.37 -5.58
N VAL A 247 -13.66 -8.23 -5.35
CA VAL A 247 -13.44 -9.57 -4.81
C VAL A 247 -13.71 -10.58 -5.91
N PHE A 248 -12.74 -11.42 -6.19
CA PHE A 248 -12.86 -12.54 -7.09
C PHE A 248 -13.07 -13.82 -6.27
N LEU A 249 -14.27 -14.39 -6.35
CA LEU A 249 -14.62 -15.64 -5.69
C LEU A 249 -14.35 -16.77 -6.67
N ASP A 250 -13.37 -17.60 -6.34
CA ASP A 250 -13.02 -18.80 -7.08
C ASP A 250 -13.51 -20.04 -6.33
N GLU A 251 -13.68 -21.14 -7.02
CA GLU A 251 -14.21 -22.38 -6.43
C GLU A 251 -13.37 -22.95 -5.31
#